data_16bf2f40955b0abf736529500d1a70b9
#
_entry.id   16bf2f40955b0abf736529500d1a70b9
#
_cell.length_a   1.000
_cell.length_b   1.000
_cell.length_c   1.000
_cell.angle_alpha   90.00
_cell.angle_beta   90.00
_cell.angle_gamma   90.00
#
_symmetry.space_group_name_H-M   'P 1'
#
loop_
_entity.id
_entity.type
_entity.pdbx_description
1 polymer ?
#
loop_
_entity_poly.entity_id
_entity_poly.type
_entity_poly.pdbx_seq_one_letter_code
_entity_poly.pdbx_strand_id
1 'polypeptide(L)'
;MNIILIAAALIVLAILVGWRMRPSATSPKTPPDASSKTTSLTPEQSALLELGLHPGEDGIPLMYALETCRHCRKTREFLEENKVQYHLVYVDRFSGEARSNLMDKVRAFNPRGSFPTIVMPGGKTVVGFREQLLREALLHDSGSAA
;
A
#
# COMPACT_ATOMS: atom_id res chain seq x y z
N MET A 1 -64.39 15.25 17.93
CA MET A 1 -63.22 15.31 17.00
C MET A 1 -61.97 15.35 17.86
N ASN A 2 -61.18 14.29 17.82
CA ASN A 2 -60.26 13.94 18.91
C ASN A 2 -59.01 14.89 18.92
N ILE A 3 -58.81 15.58 20.03
CA ILE A 3 -57.61 16.41 20.33
C ILE A 3 -56.32 15.60 20.08
N ILE A 4 -56.35 14.30 20.26
CA ILE A 4 -55.24 13.38 20.02
C ILE A 4 -54.82 13.35 18.54
N LEU A 5 -55.76 13.41 17.59
CA LEU A 5 -55.45 13.41 16.15
C LEU A 5 -54.84 14.73 15.71
N ILE A 6 -55.23 15.87 16.31
CA ILE A 6 -54.66 17.17 16.00
C ILE A 6 -53.25 17.27 16.55
N ALA A 7 -53.00 16.75 17.75
CA ALA A 7 -51.67 16.72 18.35
C ALA A 7 -50.69 15.84 17.50
N ALA A 8 -51.16 14.69 17.03
CA ALA A 8 -50.34 13.82 16.18
C ALA A 8 -49.98 14.46 14.83
N ALA A 9 -50.95 15.19 14.22
CA ALA A 9 -50.69 15.90 12.96
C ALA A 9 -49.66 17.03 13.11
N LEU A 10 -49.70 17.75 14.23
CA LEU A 10 -48.75 18.83 14.51
C LEU A 10 -47.33 18.32 14.77
N ILE A 11 -47.21 17.15 15.41
CA ILE A 11 -45.89 16.52 15.66
C ILE A 11 -45.27 16.07 14.34
N VAL A 12 -46.06 15.44 13.45
CA VAL A 12 -45.58 15.02 12.13
C VAL A 12 -45.17 16.23 11.29
N LEU A 13 -45.93 17.31 11.34
CA LEU A 13 -45.59 18.53 10.61
C LEU A 13 -44.28 19.14 11.12
N ALA A 14 -44.09 19.18 12.45
CA ALA A 14 -42.86 19.69 13.07
C ALA A 14 -41.63 18.85 12.68
N ILE A 15 -41.76 17.53 12.57
CA ILE A 15 -40.68 16.62 12.13
C ILE A 15 -40.35 16.87 10.66
N LEU A 16 -41.34 17.03 9.79
CA LEU A 16 -41.13 17.26 8.36
C LEU A 16 -40.50 18.63 8.08
N VAL A 17 -40.85 19.68 8.86
CA VAL A 17 -40.25 21.02 8.73
C VAL A 17 -38.81 21.01 9.30
N GLY A 18 -38.57 20.29 10.40
CA GLY A 18 -37.25 20.19 11.01
C GLY A 18 -36.23 19.46 10.12
N TRP A 19 -36.69 18.55 9.24
CA TRP A 19 -35.79 17.85 8.28
C TRP A 19 -35.37 18.75 7.11
N ARG A 20 -36.15 19.79 6.80
CA ARG A 20 -35.86 20.71 5.70
C ARG A 20 -34.88 21.82 6.05
N MET A 21 -34.64 22.05 7.33
CA MET A 21 -33.72 23.09 7.86
C MET A 21 -32.49 22.44 8.53
N ARG A 22 -31.88 21.43 7.94
CA ARG A 22 -30.50 21.08 8.30
C ARG A 22 -29.57 22.09 7.61
N PRO A 23 -28.90 22.97 8.36
CA PRO A 23 -27.85 23.78 7.80
C PRO A 23 -26.77 22.82 7.31
N SER A 24 -26.43 22.93 6.03
CA SER A 24 -25.26 22.27 5.44
C SER A 24 -24.08 22.65 6.32
N ALA A 25 -23.50 21.66 6.99
CA ALA A 25 -22.25 21.84 7.70
C ALA A 25 -21.21 22.30 6.68
N THR A 26 -20.79 23.54 6.86
CA THR A 26 -19.72 24.19 6.14
C THR A 26 -18.47 23.32 6.25
N SER A 27 -18.06 22.71 5.16
CA SER A 27 -16.75 22.07 5.06
C SER A 27 -15.67 23.04 5.52
N PRO A 28 -14.70 22.59 6.32
CA PRO A 28 -13.54 23.41 6.64
C PRO A 28 -12.83 23.78 5.34
N LYS A 29 -12.68 25.06 5.15
CA LYS A 29 -11.96 25.71 4.06
C LYS A 29 -10.53 25.17 4.06
N THR A 30 -10.22 24.30 3.11
CA THR A 30 -8.85 23.86 2.79
C THR A 30 -8.05 25.10 2.41
N PRO A 31 -6.87 25.34 2.96
CA PRO A 31 -5.97 26.38 2.48
C PRO A 31 -5.57 26.04 1.05
N PRO A 32 -5.53 27.03 0.15
CA PRO A 32 -4.99 26.81 -1.20
C PRO A 32 -3.46 26.74 -1.14
N ASP A 33 -2.90 25.95 -2.02
CA ASP A 33 -1.48 25.86 -2.36
C ASP A 33 -0.61 24.88 -1.54
N ALA A 34 -0.74 23.62 -1.92
CA ALA A 34 0.45 22.83 -2.21
C ALA A 34 0.16 22.13 -3.54
N SER A 35 0.82 22.56 -4.58
CA SER A 35 0.86 21.96 -5.89
C SER A 35 1.10 20.47 -5.76
N SER A 36 0.03 19.71 -5.60
CA SER A 36 0.04 18.26 -5.71
C SER A 36 0.28 17.95 -7.18
N LYS A 37 1.55 17.73 -7.50
CA LYS A 37 1.94 16.97 -8.67
C LYS A 37 1.26 15.62 -8.47
N THR A 38 0.05 15.49 -8.97
CA THR A 38 -0.64 14.22 -9.15
C THR A 38 0.20 13.44 -10.14
N THR A 39 1.19 12.73 -9.63
CA THR A 39 1.86 11.69 -10.40
C THR A 39 0.81 10.62 -10.58
N SER A 40 0.16 10.62 -11.74
CA SER A 40 -0.72 9.54 -12.14
C SER A 40 0.08 8.25 -12.06
N LEU A 41 -0.26 7.42 -11.09
CA LEU A 41 0.28 6.07 -10.98
C LEU A 41 0.04 5.36 -12.31
N THR A 42 1.05 4.70 -12.85
CA THR A 42 0.83 3.86 -14.02
C THR A 42 -0.18 2.76 -13.65
N PRO A 43 -0.98 2.26 -14.61
CA PRO A 43 -1.94 1.18 -14.33
C PRO A 43 -1.30 -0.01 -13.63
N GLU A 44 -0.04 -0.30 -13.94
CA GLU A 44 0.77 -1.33 -13.32
C GLU A 44 1.08 -1.04 -11.84
N GLN A 45 1.34 0.22 -11.50
CA GLN A 45 1.60 0.64 -10.12
C GLN A 45 0.32 0.61 -9.27
N SER A 46 -0.82 0.96 -9.85
CA SER A 46 -2.12 0.85 -9.20
C SER A 46 -2.51 -0.62 -8.97
N ALA A 47 -2.29 -1.49 -9.95
CA ALA A 47 -2.54 -2.92 -9.84
C ALA A 47 -1.69 -3.57 -8.74
N LEU A 48 -0.43 -3.17 -8.59
CA LEU A 48 0.46 -3.67 -7.52
C LEU A 48 0.00 -3.23 -6.12
N LEU A 49 -0.67 -2.08 -6.01
CA LEU A 49 -1.25 -1.60 -4.75
C LEU A 49 -2.59 -2.29 -4.43
N GLU A 50 -3.42 -2.51 -5.46
CA GLU A 50 -4.77 -3.08 -5.32
C GLU A 50 -4.73 -4.61 -5.20
N LEU A 51 -3.77 -5.28 -5.83
CA LEU A 51 -3.58 -6.74 -5.78
C LEU A 51 -3.20 -7.26 -4.39
N GLY A 52 -3.04 -6.35 -3.38
CA GLY A 52 -2.71 -6.77 -2.03
C GLY A 52 -1.60 -7.81 -2.04
N LEU A 53 -0.52 -7.56 -2.82
CA LEU A 53 0.58 -8.51 -2.92
C LEU A 53 1.05 -8.87 -1.52
N HIS A 54 0.53 -9.96 -1.04
CA HIS A 54 1.08 -10.61 0.14
C HIS A 54 2.39 -11.25 -0.30
N PRO A 55 3.51 -10.78 0.22
CA PRO A 55 4.82 -11.27 -0.20
C PRO A 55 4.87 -12.79 -0.11
N GLY A 56 5.09 -13.44 -1.26
CA GLY A 56 5.31 -14.86 -1.33
C GLY A 56 4.07 -15.77 -1.36
N GLU A 57 2.84 -15.26 -1.47
CA GLU A 57 1.65 -16.10 -1.64
C GLU A 57 1.64 -16.85 -2.98
N ASP A 58 2.23 -16.24 -4.01
CA ASP A 58 2.42 -16.85 -5.33
C ASP A 58 3.72 -17.64 -5.47
N GLY A 59 4.49 -17.79 -4.40
CA GLY A 59 5.79 -18.43 -4.42
C GLY A 59 6.91 -17.58 -5.02
N ILE A 60 6.65 -16.30 -5.35
CA ILE A 60 7.60 -15.38 -5.96
C ILE A 60 8.09 -14.37 -4.91
N PRO A 61 9.40 -14.16 -4.75
CA PRO A 61 9.95 -13.14 -3.85
C PRO A 61 9.48 -11.74 -4.21
N LEU A 62 9.21 -10.89 -3.22
CA LEU A 62 8.89 -9.48 -3.40
C LEU A 62 10.05 -8.60 -2.91
N MET A 63 10.57 -7.77 -3.80
CA MET A 63 11.64 -6.83 -3.49
C MET A 63 11.10 -5.39 -3.41
N TYR A 64 11.23 -4.78 -2.24
CA TYR A 64 11.06 -3.34 -2.07
C TYR A 64 12.39 -2.63 -2.30
N ALA A 65 12.39 -1.62 -3.14
CA ALA A 65 13.59 -0.92 -3.59
C ALA A 65 13.38 0.59 -3.70
N LEU A 66 14.49 1.32 -3.89
CA LEU A 66 14.50 2.70 -4.36
C LEU A 66 15.23 2.76 -5.69
N GLU A 67 14.83 3.63 -6.60
CA GLU A 67 15.43 3.76 -7.94
C GLU A 67 16.91 4.15 -7.87
N THR A 68 17.26 5.08 -6.98
CA THR A 68 18.61 5.60 -6.83
C THR A 68 19.51 4.76 -5.92
N CYS A 69 18.97 3.69 -5.33
CA CYS A 69 19.70 2.88 -4.37
C CYS A 69 20.71 1.95 -5.05
N ARG A 70 22.00 2.14 -4.78
CA ARG A 70 23.08 1.32 -5.33
C ARG A 70 22.98 -0.15 -4.92
N HIS A 71 22.62 -0.43 -3.66
CA HIS A 71 22.46 -1.82 -3.19
C HIS A 71 21.25 -2.50 -3.83
N CYS A 72 20.17 -1.76 -4.09
CA CYS A 72 19.01 -2.27 -4.81
C CYS A 72 19.38 -2.68 -6.23
N ARG A 73 20.15 -1.86 -6.93
CA ARG A 73 20.64 -2.20 -8.28
C ARG A 73 21.48 -3.48 -8.28
N LYS A 74 22.46 -3.59 -7.37
CA LYS A 74 23.28 -4.81 -7.24
C LYS A 74 22.45 -6.05 -6.93
N THR A 75 21.42 -5.91 -6.10
CA THR A 75 20.51 -7.01 -5.79
C THR A 75 19.74 -7.45 -7.03
N ARG A 76 19.25 -6.51 -7.81
CA ARG A 76 18.56 -6.82 -9.08
C ARG A 76 19.47 -7.51 -10.06
N GLU A 77 20.68 -6.99 -10.30
CA GLU A 77 21.70 -7.61 -11.14
C GLU A 77 21.93 -9.07 -10.72
N PHE A 78 22.09 -9.32 -9.42
CA PHE A 78 22.25 -10.68 -8.89
C PHE A 78 21.05 -11.58 -9.17
N LEU A 79 19.82 -11.09 -8.96
CA LEU A 79 18.59 -11.87 -9.22
C LEU A 79 18.44 -12.20 -10.71
N GLU A 80 18.71 -11.25 -11.57
CA GLU A 80 18.66 -11.38 -13.03
C GLU A 80 19.72 -12.37 -13.56
N GLU A 81 20.96 -12.29 -13.08
CA GLU A 81 22.05 -13.22 -13.41
C GLU A 81 21.73 -14.66 -13.00
N ASN A 82 21.06 -14.84 -11.86
CA ASN A 82 20.67 -16.17 -11.37
C ASN A 82 19.29 -16.63 -11.89
N LYS A 83 18.66 -15.87 -12.81
CA LYS A 83 17.35 -16.15 -13.41
C LYS A 83 16.23 -16.34 -12.40
N VAL A 84 16.31 -15.65 -11.27
CA VAL A 84 15.30 -15.66 -10.23
C VAL A 84 14.15 -14.75 -10.64
N GLN A 85 12.91 -15.26 -10.67
CA GLN A 85 11.73 -14.44 -10.82
C GLN A 85 11.45 -13.70 -9.50
N TYR A 86 11.09 -12.44 -9.57
CA TYR A 86 10.75 -11.63 -8.41
C TYR A 86 9.81 -10.47 -8.79
N HIS A 87 8.99 -10.06 -7.83
CA HIS A 87 8.23 -8.82 -7.95
C HIS A 87 9.08 -7.65 -7.45
N LEU A 88 8.94 -6.49 -8.11
CA LEU A 88 9.71 -5.29 -7.77
C LEU A 88 8.79 -4.11 -7.51
N VAL A 89 8.93 -3.51 -6.33
CA VAL A 89 8.21 -2.29 -5.96
C VAL A 89 9.22 -1.18 -5.65
N TYR A 90 9.22 -0.12 -6.44
CA TYR A 90 9.97 1.10 -6.17
C TYR A 90 9.16 2.02 -5.26
N VAL A 91 9.54 2.11 -3.98
CA VAL A 91 8.82 2.88 -2.97
C VAL A 91 8.88 4.39 -3.22
N ASP A 92 9.96 4.87 -3.82
CA ASP A 92 10.18 6.27 -4.17
C ASP A 92 9.37 6.76 -5.40
N ARG A 93 8.73 5.84 -6.12
CA ARG A 93 7.74 6.19 -7.17
C ARG A 93 6.38 6.60 -6.61
N PHE A 94 6.14 6.36 -5.34
CA PHE A 94 4.91 6.70 -4.65
C PHE A 94 5.11 7.96 -3.78
N SER A 95 4.03 8.70 -3.52
CA SER A 95 4.02 9.90 -2.69
C SER A 95 2.83 9.89 -1.74
N GLY A 96 2.84 10.79 -0.76
CA GLY A 96 1.74 10.95 0.18
C GLY A 96 1.39 9.67 0.95
N GLU A 97 0.11 9.41 1.08
CA GLU A 97 -0.44 8.28 1.84
C GLU A 97 -0.02 6.92 1.25
N ALA A 98 0.00 6.78 -0.07
CA ALA A 98 0.42 5.55 -0.74
C ALA A 98 1.85 5.15 -0.36
N ARG A 99 2.76 6.13 -0.31
CA ARG A 99 4.14 5.88 0.14
C ARG A 99 4.19 5.52 1.62
N SER A 100 3.41 6.19 2.46
CA SER A 100 3.33 5.87 3.90
C SER A 100 2.88 4.44 4.11
N ASN A 101 1.80 4.02 3.48
CA ASN A 101 1.27 2.67 3.55
C ASN A 101 2.28 1.61 3.06
N LEU A 102 3.03 1.91 1.98
CA LEU A 102 4.11 1.04 1.52
C LEU A 102 5.25 0.95 2.53
N MET A 103 5.64 2.06 3.14
CA MET A 103 6.68 2.06 4.17
C MET A 103 6.26 1.28 5.42
N ASP A 104 4.99 1.29 5.78
CA ASP A 104 4.49 0.49 6.89
C ASP A 104 4.53 -1.01 6.56
N LYS A 105 4.19 -1.40 5.32
CA LYS A 105 4.41 -2.77 4.83
C LYS A 105 5.90 -3.16 4.89
N VAL A 106 6.79 -2.30 4.43
CA VAL A 106 8.25 -2.56 4.51
C VAL A 106 8.69 -2.75 5.95
N ARG A 107 8.23 -1.90 6.89
CA ARG A 107 8.58 -1.99 8.32
C ARG A 107 8.05 -3.23 9.01
N ALA A 108 6.94 -3.78 8.54
CA ALA A 108 6.43 -5.05 9.05
C ALA A 108 7.43 -6.21 8.86
N PHE A 109 8.20 -6.19 7.76
CA PHE A 109 9.24 -7.18 7.46
C PHE A 109 10.65 -6.74 7.86
N ASN A 110 10.89 -5.45 7.84
CA ASN A 110 12.16 -4.81 8.17
C ASN A 110 11.93 -3.54 8.99
N PRO A 111 11.92 -3.62 10.34
CA PRO A 111 11.63 -2.48 11.22
C PRO A 111 12.50 -1.24 10.97
N ARG A 112 13.71 -1.42 10.44
CA ARG A 112 14.61 -0.31 10.08
C ARG A 112 14.16 0.44 8.83
N GLY A 113 13.28 -0.14 8.00
CA GLY A 113 12.81 0.46 6.77
C GLY A 113 13.93 0.74 5.74
N SER A 114 14.99 -0.05 5.75
CA SER A 114 16.12 0.10 4.84
C SER A 114 15.95 -0.71 3.55
N PHE A 115 16.71 -0.35 2.50
CA PHE A 115 16.59 -0.95 1.17
C PHE A 115 17.89 -1.57 0.67
N PRO A 116 17.81 -2.62 -0.18
CA PRO A 116 16.60 -3.37 -0.52
C PRO A 116 16.06 -4.18 0.66
N THR A 117 14.75 -4.41 0.68
CA THR A 117 14.10 -5.40 1.54
C THR A 117 13.46 -6.44 0.64
N ILE A 118 13.90 -7.69 0.72
CA ILE A 118 13.40 -8.80 -0.09
C ILE A 118 12.65 -9.74 0.86
N VAL A 119 11.36 -9.95 0.57
CA VAL A 119 10.52 -10.89 1.31
C VAL A 119 10.35 -12.15 0.47
N MET A 120 10.81 -13.26 1.02
CA MET A 120 10.74 -14.57 0.40
C MET A 120 9.37 -15.21 0.60
N PRO A 121 9.01 -16.20 -0.22
CA PRO A 121 7.93 -17.12 0.11
C PRO A 121 8.11 -17.66 1.53
N GLY A 122 7.01 -17.72 2.30
CA GLY A 122 7.09 -18.12 3.72
C GLY A 122 7.53 -17.02 4.70
N GLY A 123 7.70 -15.76 4.23
CA GLY A 123 7.91 -14.59 5.10
C GLY A 123 9.35 -14.33 5.55
N LYS A 124 10.31 -15.18 5.19
CA LYS A 124 11.74 -14.92 5.46
C LYS A 124 12.18 -13.64 4.75
N THR A 125 12.94 -12.79 5.42
CA THR A 125 13.34 -11.50 4.87
C THR A 125 14.86 -11.37 4.75
N VAL A 126 15.33 -10.88 3.61
CA VAL A 126 16.74 -10.49 3.39
C VAL A 126 16.79 -8.98 3.22
N VAL A 127 17.62 -8.31 4.03
CA VAL A 127 17.79 -6.86 4.04
C VAL A 127 19.18 -6.48 3.57
N GLY A 128 19.23 -5.58 2.58
CA GLY A 128 20.47 -5.17 1.95
C GLY A 128 21.00 -6.20 0.93
N PHE A 129 22.02 -5.79 0.18
CA PHE A 129 22.71 -6.71 -0.72
C PHE A 129 23.63 -7.64 0.09
N ARG A 130 23.20 -8.87 0.28
CA ARG A 130 23.94 -9.93 0.97
C ARG A 130 23.93 -11.19 0.09
N GLU A 131 24.90 -11.29 -0.79
CA GLU A 131 24.95 -12.32 -1.83
C GLU A 131 24.81 -13.74 -1.26
N GLN A 132 25.53 -14.04 -0.18
CA GLN A 132 25.50 -15.36 0.43
C GLN A 132 24.10 -15.73 0.96
N LEU A 133 23.44 -14.79 1.66
CA LEU A 133 22.09 -15.01 2.17
C LEU A 133 21.05 -15.09 1.04
N LEU A 134 21.26 -14.35 -0.04
CA LEU A 134 20.41 -14.41 -1.22
C LEU A 134 20.54 -15.77 -1.93
N ARG A 135 21.77 -16.28 -2.06
CA ARG A 135 22.00 -17.63 -2.59
C ARG A 135 21.31 -18.69 -1.75
N GLU A 136 21.51 -18.66 -0.44
CA GLU A 136 20.89 -19.61 0.48
C GLU A 136 19.36 -19.54 0.43
N ALA A 137 18.78 -18.33 0.43
CA ALA A 137 17.34 -18.14 0.48
C ALA A 137 16.63 -18.46 -0.85
N LEU A 138 17.27 -18.22 -1.99
CA LEU A 138 16.66 -18.28 -3.31
C LEU A 138 17.03 -19.52 -4.11
N LEU A 139 18.25 -20.05 -3.92
CA LEU A 139 18.75 -21.14 -4.74
C LEU A 139 18.61 -22.51 -4.04
N HIS A 140 18.42 -22.53 -2.73
CA HIS A 140 18.13 -23.76 -1.99
C HIS A 140 16.64 -24.13 -1.96
N ASP A 141 15.72 -23.15 -2.07
CA ASP A 141 14.27 -23.42 -2.11
C ASP A 141 13.77 -23.93 -3.47
N SER A 142 14.55 -23.79 -4.54
CA SER A 142 14.19 -24.33 -5.86
C SER A 142 14.32 -25.87 -5.94
N GLY A 143 14.76 -26.53 -4.88
CA GLY A 143 14.92 -27.99 -4.81
C GLY A 143 13.79 -28.76 -4.12
N SER A 144 12.78 -28.06 -3.55
CA SER A 144 11.69 -28.70 -2.79
C SER A 144 10.34 -28.74 -3.50
N ALA A 145 10.29 -28.44 -4.78
CA ALA A 145 9.10 -28.61 -5.61
C ALA A 145 9.32 -29.76 -6.61
N ALA A 146 9.41 -30.98 -6.09
CA ALA A 146 9.32 -32.20 -6.85
C ALA A 146 8.38 -33.18 -6.13
#